data_5adea433201e5bf02fedb0e66043cac6
#
_entry.id   5adea433201e5bf02fedb0e66043cac6
#
_cell.length_a   1.000
_cell.length_b   1.000
_cell.length_c   1.000
_cell.angle_alpha   90.00
_cell.angle_beta   90.00
_cell.angle_gamma   90.00
#
_symmetry.space_group_name_H-M   'P 1'
#
loop_
_entity.id
_entity.type
_entity.pdbx_description
1 polymer ?
#
loop_
_entity_poly.entity_id
_entity_poly.type
_entity_poly.pdbx_seq_one_letter_code
_entity_poly.pdbx_strand_id
1 'polypeptide(L)'
;RSSLFAAKNKGLSLSKPPSRLKVLGRYVKLNALLAIIAAVLGLWGLQVLFSYLSELDSLSDSYTMGEALKYIFYRSPYFLEQFIPTGALLGAVVGLGLLANKSELVVMRASGVSVYRIVGWVLQPALLFVILALSINQFVLPTSNQLADEINDDDSSALITSVRGYWTMQPSFSSVNVNSADDETTLQANGSDILYIDYADVEGNIGEVKRWHLDKNGNLQTAIRAEGGQYTGRQLVGRTSDNKDEQYRYDWQLNNITRLTINQGFQSSQQLATTDTLSLPFAPESVYLLTRDAEDLSLTQLYAHRQFMQQQGKRSLTHELAFWQKLLSPLSILSLVIVACSFVFGSLRTHSLGLRIVVALLFGLLFSYIQDLVGFVSLATGFSPFLMVLLPVIASAVLGGYLLKRQM
;
A
#
# COMPACT_ATOMS: atom_id res chain seq x y z
N ARG A 1 17.86 24.18 -74.53
CA ARG A 1 18.87 24.37 -73.48
C ARG A 1 18.19 24.78 -72.19
N SER A 2 18.02 23.85 -71.33
CA SER A 2 18.28 23.90 -69.88
C SER A 2 17.42 22.86 -69.17
N SER A 3 17.87 21.62 -69.30
CA SER A 3 17.62 20.56 -68.34
C SER A 3 18.69 20.70 -67.26
N LEU A 4 18.31 20.72 -65.99
CA LEU A 4 19.14 20.34 -64.83
C LEU A 4 18.56 21.02 -63.56
N PHE A 5 18.08 20.18 -62.72
CA PHE A 5 17.92 20.27 -61.27
C PHE A 5 16.54 19.81 -60.81
N ALA A 6 16.25 18.51 -61.01
CA ALA A 6 15.31 17.80 -60.20
C ALA A 6 16.10 16.97 -59.19
N ALA A 7 16.50 17.61 -58.10
CA ALA A 7 17.05 16.90 -56.91
C ALA A 7 15.92 16.11 -56.25
N LYS A 8 15.96 14.83 -56.46
CA LYS A 8 15.06 13.81 -55.89
C LYS A 8 15.29 13.74 -54.41
N ASN A 9 14.39 14.34 -53.63
CA ASN A 9 14.29 14.11 -52.20
C ASN A 9 14.03 12.62 -51.95
N LYS A 10 15.09 11.85 -51.75
CA LYS A 10 15.00 10.51 -51.16
C LYS A 10 14.62 10.68 -49.66
N GLY A 11 13.34 10.51 -49.38
CA GLY A 11 12.88 10.36 -48.03
C GLY A 11 13.74 9.34 -47.29
N LEU A 12 14.27 9.71 -46.14
CA LEU A 12 14.90 8.78 -45.21
C LEU A 12 13.84 7.74 -44.83
N SER A 13 13.85 6.61 -45.50
CA SER A 13 13.14 5.43 -45.04
C SER A 13 13.82 5.01 -43.74
N LEU A 14 13.12 5.15 -42.64
CA LEU A 14 13.47 4.50 -41.36
C LEU A 14 13.59 3.00 -41.65
N SER A 15 14.81 2.54 -41.94
CA SER A 15 15.11 1.16 -42.24
C SER A 15 14.72 0.32 -41.01
N LYS A 16 13.81 -0.67 -41.22
CA LYS A 16 13.51 -1.67 -40.18
C LYS A 16 14.81 -2.24 -39.64
N PRO A 17 14.97 -2.34 -38.31
CA PRO A 17 16.22 -2.85 -37.74
C PRO A 17 16.53 -4.24 -38.32
N PRO A 18 17.78 -4.53 -38.69
CA PRO A 18 18.14 -5.78 -39.30
C PRO A 18 17.75 -6.96 -38.42
N SER A 19 17.37 -8.09 -39.00
CA SER A 19 16.87 -9.28 -38.31
C SER A 19 17.81 -9.78 -37.17
N ARG A 20 19.10 -9.61 -37.32
CA ARG A 20 20.13 -9.94 -36.32
C ARG A 20 19.99 -9.17 -35.00
N LEU A 21 19.65 -7.87 -35.05
CA LEU A 21 19.42 -7.06 -33.84
C LEU A 21 18.19 -7.51 -33.04
N LYS A 22 17.17 -8.07 -33.72
CA LYS A 22 15.98 -8.59 -33.04
C LYS A 22 16.29 -9.87 -32.25
N VAL A 23 17.12 -10.77 -32.81
CA VAL A 23 17.55 -12.00 -32.14
C VAL A 23 18.39 -11.67 -30.90
N LEU A 24 19.34 -10.75 -31.05
CA LEU A 24 20.22 -10.31 -29.95
C LEU A 24 19.41 -9.66 -28.80
N GLY A 25 18.47 -8.77 -29.15
CA GLY A 25 17.59 -8.15 -28.15
C GLY A 25 16.72 -9.16 -27.42
N ARG A 26 16.18 -10.19 -28.14
CA ARG A 26 15.41 -11.26 -27.52
C ARG A 26 16.27 -12.08 -26.54
N TYR A 27 17.50 -12.36 -26.89
CA TYR A 27 18.45 -13.08 -26.04
C TYR A 27 18.75 -12.31 -24.75
N VAL A 28 19.08 -11.01 -24.83
CA VAL A 28 19.32 -10.18 -23.64
C VAL A 28 18.09 -10.08 -22.76
N LYS A 29 16.90 -9.87 -23.35
CA LYS A 29 15.63 -9.80 -22.60
C LYS A 29 15.34 -11.09 -21.85
N LEU A 30 15.52 -12.24 -22.50
CA LEU A 30 15.25 -13.54 -21.89
C LEU A 30 16.23 -13.82 -20.71
N ASN A 31 17.52 -13.54 -20.90
CA ASN A 31 18.51 -13.69 -19.81
C ASN A 31 18.19 -12.76 -18.64
N ALA A 32 17.84 -11.48 -18.91
CA ALA A 32 17.45 -10.54 -17.87
C ALA A 32 16.15 -10.99 -17.17
N LEU A 33 15.16 -11.44 -17.92
CA LEU A 33 13.88 -11.93 -17.36
C LEU A 33 14.10 -13.11 -16.42
N LEU A 34 14.83 -14.14 -16.89
CA LEU A 34 15.09 -15.34 -16.08
C LEU A 34 15.91 -15.01 -14.83
N ALA A 35 16.88 -14.10 -14.94
CA ALA A 35 17.69 -13.67 -13.81
C ALA A 35 16.84 -12.87 -12.80
N ILE A 36 15.93 -12.01 -13.26
CA ILE A 36 15.01 -11.25 -12.37
C ILE A 36 14.04 -12.22 -11.70
N ILE A 37 13.45 -13.18 -12.42
CA ILE A 37 12.58 -14.21 -11.83
C ILE A 37 13.34 -14.96 -10.72
N ALA A 38 14.55 -15.45 -11.02
CA ALA A 38 15.33 -16.20 -10.05
C ALA A 38 15.70 -15.36 -8.81
N ALA A 39 16.06 -14.08 -9.00
CA ALA A 39 16.40 -13.19 -7.90
C ALA A 39 15.17 -12.85 -7.03
N VAL A 40 14.04 -12.53 -7.65
CA VAL A 40 12.80 -12.22 -6.94
C VAL A 40 12.31 -13.43 -6.16
N LEU A 41 12.25 -14.60 -6.80
CA LEU A 41 11.83 -15.85 -6.12
C LEU A 41 12.80 -16.28 -5.02
N GLY A 42 14.10 -16.07 -5.22
CA GLY A 42 15.11 -16.36 -4.20
C GLY A 42 14.97 -15.49 -2.95
N LEU A 43 14.80 -14.17 -3.13
CA LEU A 43 14.60 -13.24 -2.02
C LEU A 43 13.25 -13.48 -1.34
N TRP A 44 12.19 -13.65 -2.12
CA TRP A 44 10.86 -13.98 -1.60
C TRP A 44 10.85 -15.27 -0.80
N GLY A 45 11.44 -16.36 -1.33
CA GLY A 45 11.50 -17.64 -0.64
C GLY A 45 12.31 -17.57 0.66
N LEU A 46 13.42 -16.82 0.66
CA LEU A 46 14.20 -16.55 1.86
C LEU A 46 13.36 -15.79 2.91
N GLN A 47 12.63 -14.77 2.51
CA GLN A 47 11.77 -13.98 3.39
C GLN A 47 10.65 -14.84 3.98
N VAL A 48 9.96 -15.64 3.16
CA VAL A 48 8.92 -16.57 3.63
C VAL A 48 9.48 -17.55 4.66
N LEU A 49 10.67 -18.08 4.42
CA LEU A 49 11.33 -18.99 5.37
C LEU A 49 11.62 -18.30 6.70
N PHE A 50 12.26 -17.12 6.68
CA PHE A 50 12.57 -16.39 7.90
C PHE A 50 11.32 -15.92 8.64
N SER A 51 10.31 -15.45 7.93
CA SER A 51 9.04 -15.06 8.53
C SER A 51 8.34 -16.25 9.19
N TYR A 52 8.36 -17.43 8.57
CA TYR A 52 7.80 -18.63 9.18
C TYR A 52 8.58 -19.05 10.43
N LEU A 53 9.92 -19.00 10.40
CA LEU A 53 10.73 -19.29 11.58
C LEU A 53 10.46 -18.31 12.73
N SER A 54 10.28 -17.04 12.41
CA SER A 54 9.92 -16.03 13.41
C SER A 54 8.53 -16.25 14.00
N GLU A 55 7.59 -16.74 13.21
CA GLU A 55 6.22 -17.02 13.64
C GLU A 55 6.14 -18.23 14.58
N LEU A 56 7.10 -19.14 14.50
CA LEU A 56 7.18 -20.29 15.42
C LEU A 56 7.46 -19.89 16.88
N ASP A 57 8.01 -18.68 17.10
CA ASP A 57 8.27 -18.17 18.45
C ASP A 57 6.97 -17.65 19.13
N SER A 58 5.90 -17.42 18.36
CA SER A 58 4.61 -16.93 18.83
C SER A 58 3.56 -18.03 18.98
N LEU A 59 3.90 -19.30 18.86
CA LEU A 59 2.99 -20.42 19.01
C LEU A 59 2.37 -20.47 20.42
N SER A 60 1.08 -20.71 20.48
CA SER A 60 0.27 -20.89 21.69
C SER A 60 -0.66 -22.08 21.56
N ASP A 61 -1.42 -22.42 22.63
CA ASP A 61 -2.41 -23.50 22.58
C ASP A 61 -3.54 -23.21 21.56
N SER A 62 -3.84 -21.93 21.31
CA SER A 62 -4.83 -21.46 20.32
C SER A 62 -4.22 -21.23 18.94
N TYR A 63 -2.91 -20.94 18.83
CA TYR A 63 -2.21 -20.64 17.58
C TYR A 63 -1.21 -21.76 17.25
N THR A 64 -1.65 -22.67 16.41
CA THR A 64 -0.89 -23.87 16.06
C THR A 64 0.11 -23.63 14.91
N MET A 65 1.09 -24.56 14.77
CA MET A 65 2.05 -24.54 13.64
C MET A 65 1.35 -24.52 12.26
N GLY A 66 0.17 -25.15 12.14
CA GLY A 66 -0.63 -25.16 10.92
C GLY A 66 -1.26 -23.80 10.63
N GLU A 67 -1.67 -23.06 11.64
CA GLU A 67 -2.21 -21.71 11.52
C GLU A 67 -1.10 -20.71 11.18
N ALA A 68 0.07 -20.83 11.82
CA ALA A 68 1.26 -20.07 11.45
C ALA A 68 1.61 -20.26 9.96
N LEU A 69 1.55 -21.50 9.45
CA LEU A 69 1.79 -21.78 8.03
C LEU A 69 0.73 -21.13 7.13
N LYS A 70 -0.55 -21.18 7.49
CA LYS A 70 -1.64 -20.52 6.75
C LYS A 70 -1.46 -18.99 6.77
N TYR A 71 -1.13 -18.42 7.91
CA TYR A 71 -0.84 -16.99 8.06
C TYR A 71 0.27 -16.55 7.09
N ILE A 72 1.41 -17.23 7.13
CA ILE A 72 2.54 -16.92 6.23
C ILE A 72 2.16 -17.13 4.76
N PHE A 73 1.35 -18.13 4.43
CA PHE A 73 0.87 -18.35 3.07
C PHE A 73 0.03 -17.16 2.57
N TYR A 74 -0.90 -16.67 3.38
CA TYR A 74 -1.69 -15.49 3.04
C TYR A 74 -0.87 -14.20 3.06
N ARG A 75 0.16 -14.09 3.90
CA ARG A 75 1.06 -12.94 3.93
C ARG A 75 2.12 -12.95 2.81
N SER A 76 2.33 -14.10 2.16
CA SER A 76 3.39 -14.27 1.15
C SER A 76 3.30 -13.35 -0.07
N PRO A 77 2.12 -12.93 -0.59
CA PRO A 77 2.05 -11.95 -1.68
C PRO A 77 2.57 -10.56 -1.29
N TYR A 78 2.40 -10.16 -0.04
CA TYR A 78 2.98 -8.93 0.50
C TYR A 78 4.52 -8.99 0.46
N PHE A 79 5.11 -10.10 0.91
CA PHE A 79 6.56 -10.31 0.83
C PHE A 79 7.05 -10.30 -0.62
N LEU A 80 6.31 -10.92 -1.54
CA LEU A 80 6.66 -10.91 -2.95
C LEU A 80 6.71 -9.49 -3.52
N GLU A 81 5.69 -8.68 -3.26
CA GLU A 81 5.61 -7.29 -3.72
C GLU A 81 6.76 -6.45 -3.17
N GLN A 82 7.07 -6.59 -1.88
CA GLN A 82 8.14 -5.87 -1.19
C GLN A 82 9.53 -6.13 -1.83
N PHE A 83 9.79 -7.37 -2.27
CA PHE A 83 11.09 -7.74 -2.82
C PHE A 83 11.23 -7.58 -4.33
N ILE A 84 10.16 -7.24 -5.07
CA ILE A 84 10.23 -6.99 -6.52
C ILE A 84 11.27 -5.92 -6.87
N PRO A 85 11.34 -4.72 -6.23
CA PRO A 85 12.31 -3.69 -6.60
C PRO A 85 13.77 -4.14 -6.43
N THR A 86 14.09 -4.73 -5.28
CA THR A 86 15.44 -5.25 -4.97
C THR A 86 15.77 -6.47 -5.83
N GLY A 87 14.80 -7.35 -6.06
CA GLY A 87 14.95 -8.51 -6.94
C GLY A 87 15.17 -8.12 -8.40
N ALA A 88 14.51 -7.08 -8.88
CA ALA A 88 14.72 -6.55 -10.23
C ALA A 88 16.11 -5.95 -10.40
N LEU A 89 16.59 -5.18 -9.40
CA LEU A 89 17.97 -4.68 -9.35
C LEU A 89 18.97 -5.85 -9.40
N LEU A 90 18.85 -6.79 -8.48
CA LEU A 90 19.75 -7.93 -8.36
C LEU A 90 19.73 -8.81 -9.63
N GLY A 91 18.54 -9.12 -10.12
CA GLY A 91 18.36 -9.92 -11.34
C GLY A 91 18.93 -9.25 -12.57
N ALA A 92 18.78 -7.92 -12.71
CA ALA A 92 19.38 -7.17 -13.81
C ALA A 92 20.93 -7.21 -13.74
N VAL A 93 21.51 -7.08 -12.54
CA VAL A 93 22.97 -7.22 -12.34
C VAL A 93 23.45 -8.63 -12.66
N VAL A 94 22.75 -9.65 -12.22
CA VAL A 94 23.08 -11.05 -12.50
C VAL A 94 22.95 -11.36 -13.98
N GLY A 95 21.81 -11.03 -14.61
CA GLY A 95 21.57 -11.30 -16.01
C GLY A 95 22.58 -10.63 -16.95
N LEU A 96 22.83 -9.35 -16.76
CA LEU A 96 23.85 -8.62 -17.53
C LEU A 96 25.27 -9.06 -17.13
N GLY A 97 25.49 -9.37 -15.85
CA GLY A 97 26.78 -9.82 -15.33
C GLY A 97 27.22 -11.15 -15.94
N LEU A 98 26.30 -12.10 -16.12
CA LEU A 98 26.58 -13.36 -16.82
C LEU A 98 26.97 -13.14 -18.29
N LEU A 99 26.27 -12.22 -18.99
CA LEU A 99 26.62 -11.86 -20.36
C LEU A 99 27.99 -11.15 -20.43
N ALA A 100 28.31 -10.33 -19.43
CA ALA A 100 29.61 -9.68 -19.32
C ALA A 100 30.74 -10.67 -19.10
N ASN A 101 30.57 -11.65 -18.23
CA ASN A 101 31.58 -12.69 -17.94
C ASN A 101 31.89 -13.56 -19.16
N LYS A 102 30.89 -13.81 -20.01
CA LYS A 102 31.09 -14.53 -21.29
C LYS A 102 31.63 -13.63 -22.40
N SER A 103 32.00 -12.37 -22.10
CA SER A 103 32.42 -11.34 -23.07
C SER A 103 31.38 -11.01 -24.15
N GLU A 104 30.15 -11.50 -24.02
CA GLU A 104 29.09 -11.29 -24.99
C GLU A 104 28.70 -9.79 -25.09
N LEU A 105 28.68 -9.08 -23.95
CA LEU A 105 28.40 -7.63 -23.95
C LEU A 105 29.49 -6.84 -24.70
N VAL A 106 30.75 -7.28 -24.63
CA VAL A 106 31.85 -6.65 -25.36
C VAL A 106 31.67 -6.85 -26.87
N VAL A 107 31.33 -8.06 -27.30
CA VAL A 107 31.06 -8.39 -28.71
C VAL A 107 29.85 -7.60 -29.22
N MET A 108 28.79 -7.47 -28.42
CA MET A 108 27.62 -6.68 -28.78
C MET A 108 27.97 -5.20 -29.00
N ARG A 109 28.81 -4.63 -28.12
CA ARG A 109 29.28 -3.25 -28.25
C ARG A 109 30.20 -3.10 -29.47
N ALA A 110 31.10 -4.02 -29.69
CA ALA A 110 31.98 -4.02 -30.87
C ALA A 110 31.20 -4.13 -32.19
N SER A 111 30.03 -4.78 -32.18
CA SER A 111 29.12 -4.86 -33.33
C SER A 111 28.21 -3.60 -33.52
N GLY A 112 28.44 -2.53 -32.71
CA GLY A 112 27.75 -1.24 -32.86
C GLY A 112 26.45 -1.11 -32.05
N VAL A 113 26.16 -2.04 -31.12
CA VAL A 113 25.00 -1.91 -30.22
C VAL A 113 25.30 -0.92 -29.10
N SER A 114 24.55 0.17 -29.02
CA SER A 114 24.73 1.18 -27.98
C SER A 114 24.30 0.65 -26.61
N VAL A 115 24.95 1.15 -25.53
CA VAL A 115 24.60 0.83 -24.14
C VAL A 115 23.14 1.13 -23.83
N TYR A 116 22.61 2.29 -24.27
CA TYR A 116 21.20 2.66 -24.09
C TYR A 116 20.23 1.64 -24.70
N ARG A 117 20.58 1.02 -25.82
CA ARG A 117 19.75 -0.02 -26.44
C ARG A 117 19.74 -1.28 -25.60
N ILE A 118 20.88 -1.66 -25.01
CA ILE A 118 20.96 -2.82 -24.10
C ILE A 118 20.16 -2.52 -22.82
N VAL A 119 20.31 -1.34 -22.23
CA VAL A 119 19.50 -0.89 -21.08
C VAL A 119 18.02 -0.94 -21.40
N GLY A 120 17.60 -0.43 -22.57
CA GLY A 120 16.21 -0.52 -23.03
C GLY A 120 15.69 -1.95 -23.18
N TRP A 121 16.54 -2.91 -23.54
CA TRP A 121 16.18 -4.31 -23.58
C TRP A 121 15.99 -4.93 -22.20
N VAL A 122 16.76 -4.49 -21.19
CA VAL A 122 16.63 -4.97 -19.80
C VAL A 122 15.44 -4.31 -19.10
N LEU A 123 15.10 -3.06 -19.42
CA LEU A 123 13.93 -2.37 -18.88
C LEU A 123 12.61 -3.03 -19.33
N GLN A 124 12.57 -3.69 -20.49
CA GLN A 124 11.33 -4.34 -20.94
C GLN A 124 10.86 -5.50 -20.04
N PRO A 125 11.72 -6.48 -19.65
CA PRO A 125 11.32 -7.45 -18.65
C PRO A 125 11.04 -6.81 -17.28
N ALA A 126 11.75 -5.75 -16.89
CA ALA A 126 11.45 -5.04 -15.64
C ALA A 126 10.03 -4.44 -15.64
N LEU A 127 9.52 -3.97 -16.79
CA LEU A 127 8.13 -3.52 -16.92
C LEU A 127 7.10 -4.62 -16.64
N LEU A 128 7.41 -5.89 -16.93
CA LEU A 128 6.52 -7.00 -16.56
C LEU A 128 6.40 -7.11 -15.03
N PHE A 129 7.50 -6.91 -14.31
CA PHE A 129 7.48 -6.92 -12.84
C PHE A 129 6.79 -5.67 -12.26
N VAL A 130 6.86 -4.53 -12.94
CA VAL A 130 6.04 -3.35 -12.58
C VAL A 130 4.55 -3.68 -12.68
N ILE A 131 4.13 -4.29 -13.79
CA ILE A 131 2.72 -4.70 -13.98
C ILE A 131 2.32 -5.74 -12.95
N LEU A 132 3.21 -6.71 -12.68
CA LEU A 132 2.98 -7.74 -11.65
C LEU A 132 2.82 -7.10 -10.26
N ALA A 133 3.71 -6.20 -9.84
CA ALA A 133 3.64 -5.51 -8.57
C ALA A 133 2.34 -4.71 -8.41
N LEU A 134 1.97 -3.93 -9.45
CA LEU A 134 0.71 -3.18 -9.44
C LEU A 134 -0.52 -4.11 -9.37
N SER A 135 -0.47 -5.26 -10.08
CA SER A 135 -1.57 -6.23 -10.06
C SER A 135 -1.71 -6.91 -8.70
N ILE A 136 -0.60 -7.31 -8.08
CA ILE A 136 -0.59 -7.87 -6.72
C ILE A 136 -1.16 -6.84 -5.74
N ASN A 137 -0.67 -5.61 -5.79
CA ASN A 137 -1.08 -4.54 -4.92
C ASN A 137 -2.58 -4.20 -5.05
N GLN A 138 -3.12 -4.22 -6.27
CA GLN A 138 -4.51 -3.85 -6.52
C GLN A 138 -5.51 -4.97 -6.19
N PHE A 139 -5.18 -6.22 -6.52
CA PHE A 139 -6.17 -7.31 -6.53
C PHE A 139 -5.87 -8.39 -5.47
N VAL A 140 -4.61 -8.60 -5.09
CA VAL A 140 -4.23 -9.71 -4.23
C VAL A 140 -4.07 -9.26 -2.78
N LEU A 141 -3.33 -8.19 -2.53
CA LEU A 141 -3.00 -7.75 -1.17
C LEU A 141 -4.22 -7.47 -0.28
N PRO A 142 -5.28 -6.75 -0.75
CA PRO A 142 -6.41 -6.45 0.13
C PRO A 142 -7.10 -7.69 0.68
N THR A 143 -7.29 -8.71 -0.16
CA THR A 143 -7.93 -9.97 0.25
C THR A 143 -6.98 -10.88 1.03
N SER A 144 -5.73 -10.95 0.58
CA SER A 144 -4.71 -11.82 1.18
C SER A 144 -4.34 -11.37 2.59
N ASN A 145 -4.17 -10.07 2.82
CA ASN A 145 -3.87 -9.53 4.13
C ASN A 145 -5.09 -9.68 5.08
N GLN A 146 -6.32 -9.48 4.58
CA GLN A 146 -7.52 -9.71 5.38
C GLN A 146 -7.60 -11.15 5.91
N LEU A 147 -7.36 -12.15 5.04
CA LEU A 147 -7.35 -13.56 5.44
C LEU A 147 -6.20 -13.90 6.40
N ALA A 148 -5.08 -13.20 6.31
CA ALA A 148 -3.98 -13.35 7.26
C ALA A 148 -4.35 -12.79 8.64
N ASP A 149 -4.97 -11.62 8.67
CA ASP A 149 -5.39 -10.96 9.91
C ASP A 149 -6.45 -11.78 10.66
N GLU A 150 -7.42 -12.38 9.95
CA GLU A 150 -8.44 -13.26 10.55
C GLU A 150 -7.84 -14.44 11.31
N ILE A 151 -6.70 -14.98 10.87
CA ILE A 151 -6.02 -16.09 11.57
C ILE A 151 -5.34 -15.60 12.85
N ASN A 152 -4.80 -14.38 12.84
CA ASN A 152 -4.06 -13.82 13.96
C ASN A 152 -4.99 -13.22 15.04
N ASP A 153 -6.21 -12.81 14.69
CA ASP A 153 -7.17 -12.20 15.60
C ASP A 153 -7.85 -13.22 16.54
N ASP A 154 -7.88 -14.50 16.19
CA ASP A 154 -8.44 -15.57 17.06
C ASP A 154 -7.64 -15.71 18.38
N ASP A 155 -6.42 -15.21 18.47
CA ASP A 155 -5.55 -15.27 19.66
C ASP A 155 -5.49 -13.97 20.47
N SER A 156 -6.31 -12.96 20.14
CA SER A 156 -6.26 -11.62 20.74
C SER A 156 -6.83 -11.52 22.16
N SER A 157 -6.68 -12.56 23.00
CA SER A 157 -6.75 -12.45 24.46
C SER A 157 -5.51 -11.72 25.06
N ALA A 158 -4.52 -11.41 24.26
CA ALA A 158 -3.34 -10.70 24.69
C ALA A 158 -3.63 -9.19 24.82
N LEU A 159 -3.36 -8.65 25.97
CA LEU A 159 -3.46 -7.26 26.45
C LEU A 159 -2.69 -6.21 25.60
N ILE A 160 -2.19 -6.54 24.44
CA ILE A 160 -1.61 -5.61 23.50
C ILE A 160 -2.73 -5.21 22.54
N THR A 161 -3.43 -4.18 22.92
CA THR A 161 -4.29 -3.42 22.02
C THR A 161 -3.44 -3.02 20.82
N SER A 162 -3.54 -3.78 19.74
CA SER A 162 -3.05 -3.31 18.45
C SER A 162 -3.73 -1.96 18.23
N VAL A 163 -3.00 -0.94 17.81
CA VAL A 163 -3.55 0.40 17.50
C VAL A 163 -4.42 0.31 16.24
N ARG A 164 -4.94 -0.86 15.92
CA ARG A 164 -5.89 -1.13 14.86
C ARG A 164 -7.25 -0.58 15.27
N GLY A 165 -8.06 -0.24 14.31
CA GLY A 165 -9.38 0.30 14.52
C GLY A 165 -9.46 1.82 14.41
N TYR A 166 -10.67 2.29 14.26
CA TYR A 166 -10.98 3.69 14.01
C TYR A 166 -11.51 4.37 15.26
N TRP A 167 -10.85 5.46 15.66
CA TRP A 167 -11.29 6.35 16.73
C TRP A 167 -11.89 7.62 16.15
N THR A 168 -13.05 8.01 16.63
CA THR A 168 -13.65 9.29 16.27
C THR A 168 -14.37 9.90 17.45
N MET A 169 -14.43 11.23 17.45
CA MET A 169 -15.27 12.01 18.35
C MET A 169 -16.32 12.74 17.51
N GLN A 170 -17.59 12.53 17.83
CA GLN A 170 -18.69 13.14 17.13
C GLN A 170 -19.65 13.81 18.12
N PRO A 171 -20.33 14.91 17.74
CA PRO A 171 -21.37 15.48 18.58
C PRO A 171 -22.52 14.47 18.70
N SER A 172 -22.99 14.28 19.94
CA SER A 172 -24.18 13.48 20.22
C SER A 172 -25.43 14.38 20.09
N PHE A 173 -26.41 13.92 19.31
CA PHE A 173 -27.66 14.63 19.11
C PHE A 173 -28.80 13.85 19.75
N SER A 174 -29.60 14.52 20.56
CA SER A 174 -30.89 13.99 21.00
C SER A 174 -32.00 14.64 20.17
N SER A 175 -32.95 13.82 19.72
CA SER A 175 -34.17 14.29 19.09
C SER A 175 -35.07 14.94 20.19
N VAL A 176 -35.22 16.24 20.15
CA VAL A 176 -36.20 16.93 20.97
C VAL A 176 -37.46 17.05 20.14
N ASN A 177 -38.52 16.33 20.51
CA ASN A 177 -39.86 16.55 19.99
C ASN A 177 -40.32 17.93 20.43
N VAL A 178 -40.21 18.91 19.57
CA VAL A 178 -40.89 20.20 19.77
C VAL A 178 -42.33 19.98 19.29
N ASN A 179 -43.27 19.94 20.25
CA ASN A 179 -44.68 19.94 19.97
C ASN A 179 -45.06 21.27 19.28
N SER A 180 -44.92 21.37 18.00
CA SER A 180 -45.44 22.45 17.16
C SER A 180 -45.69 21.94 15.75
N ALA A 181 -46.74 22.37 15.15
CA ALA A 181 -47.42 21.86 13.96
C ALA A 181 -46.66 21.89 12.61
N ASP A 182 -45.36 22.09 12.64
CA ASP A 182 -44.46 21.94 11.48
C ASP A 182 -43.42 20.87 11.77
N ASP A 183 -43.33 19.90 10.90
CA ASP A 183 -42.61 18.61 10.99
C ASP A 183 -41.06 18.76 10.94
N GLU A 184 -40.49 19.74 11.64
CA GLU A 184 -39.05 19.96 11.78
C GLU A 184 -38.54 19.41 13.12
N THR A 185 -37.95 18.21 13.07
CA THR A 185 -37.23 17.62 14.19
C THR A 185 -35.91 18.38 14.39
N THR A 186 -35.87 19.31 15.36
CA THR A 186 -34.66 20.05 15.67
C THR A 186 -33.73 19.18 16.49
N LEU A 187 -32.56 18.83 15.96
CA LEU A 187 -31.50 18.08 16.65
C LEU A 187 -30.74 19.04 17.57
N GLN A 188 -30.85 18.84 18.88
CA GLN A 188 -30.01 19.56 19.85
C GLN A 188 -28.78 18.72 20.23
N ALA A 189 -27.59 19.35 20.16
CA ALA A 189 -26.36 18.73 20.63
C ALA A 189 -26.43 18.51 22.16
N ASN A 190 -26.36 17.26 22.59
CA ASN A 190 -26.51 16.86 23.99
C ASN A 190 -25.18 16.42 24.64
N GLY A 191 -24.06 16.64 23.99
CA GLY A 191 -22.73 16.22 24.42
C GLY A 191 -21.89 15.73 23.26
N SER A 192 -20.94 14.87 23.54
CA SER A 192 -20.09 14.24 22.52
C SER A 192 -19.93 12.75 22.78
N ASP A 193 -19.89 11.98 21.70
CA ASP A 193 -19.61 10.55 21.72
C ASP A 193 -18.17 10.31 21.24
N ILE A 194 -17.39 9.63 22.06
CA ILE A 194 -16.13 9.02 21.61
C ILE A 194 -16.48 7.61 21.16
N LEU A 195 -16.11 7.26 19.93
CA LEU A 195 -16.40 5.99 19.30
C LEU A 195 -15.12 5.30 18.89
N TYR A 196 -15.04 4.02 19.18
CA TYR A 196 -14.03 3.10 18.68
C TYR A 196 -14.72 1.97 17.93
N ILE A 197 -14.22 1.64 16.74
CA ILE A 197 -14.64 0.49 15.92
C ILE A 197 -13.38 -0.28 15.58
N ASP A 198 -13.34 -1.55 15.92
CA ASP A 198 -12.16 -2.40 15.76
C ASP A 198 -11.88 -2.68 14.27
N TYR A 199 -12.85 -3.28 13.60
CA TYR A 199 -12.77 -3.50 12.16
C TYR A 199 -14.15 -3.40 11.51
N ALA A 200 -14.15 -3.27 10.18
CA ALA A 200 -15.35 -3.43 9.36
C ALA A 200 -15.01 -4.26 8.12
N ASP A 201 -15.98 -5.02 7.61
CA ASP A 201 -15.87 -5.73 6.35
C ASP A 201 -16.64 -5.02 5.21
N VAL A 202 -16.46 -5.52 3.99
CA VAL A 202 -17.17 -5.01 2.81
C VAL A 202 -18.66 -5.34 2.80
N GLU A 203 -19.10 -6.30 3.60
CA GLU A 203 -20.49 -6.74 3.73
C GLU A 203 -21.28 -5.86 4.72
N GLY A 204 -20.58 -4.95 5.44
CA GLY A 204 -21.16 -4.03 6.42
C GLY A 204 -21.22 -4.60 7.83
N ASN A 205 -20.55 -5.71 8.12
CA ASN A 205 -20.36 -6.16 9.49
C ASN A 205 -19.24 -5.33 10.15
N ILE A 206 -19.40 -5.03 11.43
CA ILE A 206 -18.39 -4.37 12.26
C ILE A 206 -18.04 -5.26 13.45
N GLY A 207 -16.76 -5.25 13.84
CA GLY A 207 -16.26 -5.95 15.01
C GLY A 207 -16.58 -5.25 16.32
N GLU A 208 -15.69 -5.36 17.30
CA GLU A 208 -15.90 -4.73 18.60
C GLU A 208 -16.14 -3.22 18.47
N VAL A 209 -17.21 -2.75 19.12
CA VAL A 209 -17.54 -1.32 19.17
C VAL A 209 -17.53 -0.86 20.62
N LYS A 210 -16.83 0.24 20.88
CA LYS A 210 -16.86 0.93 22.18
C LYS A 210 -17.35 2.36 21.96
N ARG A 211 -18.35 2.77 22.73
CA ARG A 211 -18.87 4.13 22.71
C ARG A 211 -18.89 4.70 24.12
N TRP A 212 -18.31 5.88 24.28
CA TRP A 212 -18.36 6.67 25.50
C TRP A 212 -19.12 7.95 25.25
N HIS A 213 -20.24 8.12 25.96
CA HIS A 213 -21.03 9.32 25.89
C HIS A 213 -20.63 10.28 26.99
N LEU A 214 -20.21 11.47 26.59
CA LEU A 214 -19.83 12.59 27.44
C LEU A 214 -20.93 13.65 27.42
N ASP A 215 -21.28 14.19 28.57
CA ASP A 215 -22.19 15.33 28.67
C ASP A 215 -21.57 16.64 28.12
N LYS A 216 -22.34 17.73 28.14
CA LYS A 216 -21.85 19.07 27.73
C LYS A 216 -20.67 19.58 28.56
N ASN A 217 -20.46 19.05 29.76
CA ASN A 217 -19.39 19.40 30.67
C ASN A 217 -18.15 18.48 30.54
N GLY A 218 -18.22 17.50 29.64
CA GLY A 218 -17.15 16.53 29.45
C GLY A 218 -17.14 15.37 30.46
N ASN A 219 -18.20 15.18 31.25
CA ASN A 219 -18.29 14.07 32.18
C ASN A 219 -18.85 12.82 31.48
N LEU A 220 -18.24 11.66 31.75
CA LEU A 220 -18.73 10.38 31.24
C LEU A 220 -20.07 10.02 31.88
N GLN A 221 -21.10 9.84 31.05
CA GLN A 221 -22.44 9.40 31.46
C GLN A 221 -22.70 7.93 31.18
N THR A 222 -22.33 7.48 29.98
CA THR A 222 -22.52 6.08 29.60
C THR A 222 -21.32 5.57 28.82
N ALA A 223 -20.96 4.31 29.07
CA ALA A 223 -20.00 3.56 28.25
C ALA A 223 -20.70 2.29 27.74
N ILE A 224 -20.57 2.02 26.46
CA ILE A 224 -21.15 0.87 25.78
C ILE A 224 -20.02 0.10 25.15
N ARG A 225 -20.03 -1.23 25.31
CA ARG A 225 -19.20 -2.17 24.60
C ARG A 225 -20.11 -3.19 23.92
N ALA A 226 -19.95 -3.37 22.62
CA ALA A 226 -20.63 -4.41 21.84
C ALA A 226 -19.58 -5.32 21.21
N GLU A 227 -19.87 -6.61 21.09
CA GLU A 227 -18.94 -7.59 20.49
C GLU A 227 -18.93 -7.50 18.96
N GLY A 228 -19.97 -6.94 18.37
CA GLY A 228 -20.07 -6.73 16.94
C GLY A 228 -21.38 -6.09 16.54
N GLY A 229 -21.55 -5.83 15.24
CA GLY A 229 -22.77 -5.28 14.68
C GLY A 229 -22.89 -5.53 13.19
N GLN A 230 -24.11 -5.44 12.69
CA GLN A 230 -24.42 -5.60 11.28
C GLN A 230 -25.16 -4.38 10.74
N TYR A 231 -24.80 -3.96 9.56
CA TYR A 231 -25.48 -2.86 8.87
C TYR A 231 -26.92 -3.23 8.54
N THR A 232 -27.86 -2.36 8.90
CA THR A 232 -29.30 -2.60 8.72
C THR A 232 -29.95 -1.69 7.70
N GLY A 233 -29.42 -0.47 7.49
CA GLY A 233 -29.99 0.45 6.53
C GLY A 233 -29.52 1.89 6.70
N ARG A 234 -30.05 2.78 5.88
CA ARG A 234 -29.77 4.22 5.94
C ARG A 234 -31.06 5.00 6.19
N GLN A 235 -30.95 6.07 6.96
CA GLN A 235 -32.04 7.02 7.19
C GLN A 235 -31.68 8.40 6.68
N LEU A 236 -32.64 9.08 6.05
CA LEU A 236 -32.49 10.47 5.67
C LEU A 236 -32.77 11.35 6.89
N VAL A 237 -31.77 12.13 7.34
CA VAL A 237 -31.87 12.94 8.58
C VAL A 237 -32.22 14.42 8.29
N GLY A 238 -31.92 14.91 7.11
CA GLY A 238 -32.23 16.32 6.76
C GLY A 238 -31.76 16.67 5.35
N ARG A 239 -32.29 17.79 4.86
CA ARG A 239 -31.83 18.47 3.64
C ARG A 239 -31.25 19.82 4.05
N THR A 240 -29.99 20.07 3.70
CA THR A 240 -29.39 21.39 3.90
C THR A 240 -29.98 22.35 2.89
N SER A 241 -30.54 23.49 3.36
CA SER A 241 -31.33 24.43 2.52
C SER A 241 -30.51 25.11 1.41
N ASP A 242 -29.19 25.06 1.44
CA ASP A 242 -28.29 25.78 0.52
C ASP A 242 -27.60 24.91 -0.53
N ASN A 243 -27.52 23.62 -0.30
CA ASN A 243 -26.99 22.63 -1.25
C ASN A 243 -27.92 21.41 -1.24
N LYS A 244 -28.30 20.90 -2.40
CA LYS A 244 -29.18 19.74 -2.56
C LYS A 244 -28.60 18.43 -1.98
N ASP A 245 -27.64 18.52 -1.08
CA ASP A 245 -26.98 17.36 -0.46
C ASP A 245 -27.87 16.82 0.66
N GLU A 246 -28.43 15.65 0.41
CA GLU A 246 -29.19 14.86 1.36
C GLU A 246 -28.22 14.28 2.40
N GLN A 247 -28.45 14.60 3.69
CA GLN A 247 -27.68 14.01 4.78
C GLN A 247 -28.30 12.69 5.19
N TYR A 248 -27.55 11.62 5.00
CA TYR A 248 -27.91 10.27 5.42
C TYR A 248 -27.19 9.91 6.72
N ARG A 249 -27.88 9.14 7.57
CA ARG A 249 -27.28 8.33 8.63
C ARG A 249 -27.42 6.88 8.29
N TYR A 250 -26.44 6.10 8.69
CA TYR A 250 -26.32 4.69 8.44
C TYR A 250 -26.41 3.97 9.76
N ASP A 251 -27.29 2.99 9.87
CA ASP A 251 -27.64 2.31 11.11
C ASP A 251 -27.06 0.90 11.13
N TRP A 252 -26.43 0.57 12.24
CA TRP A 252 -25.95 -0.78 12.57
C TRP A 252 -26.69 -1.30 13.78
N GLN A 253 -27.09 -2.56 13.74
CA GLN A 253 -27.60 -3.27 14.87
C GLN A 253 -26.43 -3.94 15.60
N LEU A 254 -26.16 -3.49 16.82
CA LEU A 254 -25.11 -4.03 17.68
C LEU A 254 -25.62 -5.26 18.44
N ASN A 255 -24.72 -6.21 18.71
CA ASN A 255 -25.00 -7.46 19.41
C ASN A 255 -24.17 -7.59 20.69
N ASN A 256 -24.68 -8.32 21.69
CA ASN A 256 -23.99 -8.62 22.96
C ASN A 256 -23.44 -7.38 23.65
N ILE A 257 -24.33 -6.52 24.10
CA ILE A 257 -23.98 -5.19 24.59
C ILE A 257 -23.84 -5.19 26.09
N THR A 258 -22.72 -4.69 26.57
CA THR A 258 -22.51 -4.31 27.97
C THR A 258 -22.58 -2.79 28.09
N ARG A 259 -23.56 -2.29 28.83
CA ARG A 259 -23.75 -0.86 29.10
C ARG A 259 -23.40 -0.53 30.55
N LEU A 260 -22.53 0.42 30.75
CA LEU A 260 -22.23 1.02 32.05
C LEU A 260 -22.84 2.43 32.07
N THR A 261 -23.70 2.71 33.04
CA THR A 261 -24.30 4.05 33.25
C THR A 261 -23.79 4.60 34.58
N ILE A 262 -23.32 5.84 34.56
CA ILE A 262 -22.81 6.56 35.73
C ILE A 262 -23.83 7.62 36.10
N ASN A 263 -24.49 7.49 37.27
CA ASN A 263 -25.47 8.45 37.76
C ASN A 263 -24.78 9.58 38.56
N GLN A 264 -25.47 10.73 38.67
CA GLN A 264 -25.04 11.88 39.47
C GLN A 264 -24.95 11.51 40.97
N GLY A 265 -23.90 10.93 41.42
CA GLY A 265 -23.69 10.43 42.78
C GLY A 265 -22.67 9.31 42.81
N PHE A 266 -21.93 9.10 41.71
CA PHE A 266 -20.91 8.06 41.53
C PHE A 266 -21.41 6.62 41.70
N GLN A 267 -22.71 6.38 41.62
CA GLN A 267 -23.26 5.02 41.53
C GLN A 267 -23.22 4.56 40.09
N SER A 268 -22.54 3.45 39.83
CA SER A 268 -22.50 2.83 38.53
C SER A 268 -23.49 1.66 38.46
N SER A 269 -24.26 1.56 37.39
CA SER A 269 -25.09 0.39 37.09
C SER A 269 -24.63 -0.25 35.78
N GLN A 270 -24.40 -1.56 35.80
CA GLN A 270 -24.09 -2.35 34.62
C GLN A 270 -25.35 -3.07 34.13
N GLN A 271 -25.66 -2.95 32.86
CA GLN A 271 -26.77 -3.62 32.22
C GLN A 271 -26.26 -4.41 31.01
N LEU A 272 -26.75 -5.63 30.87
CA LEU A 272 -26.57 -6.46 29.67
C LEU A 272 -27.78 -6.27 28.77
N ALA A 273 -27.58 -5.89 27.54
CA ALA A 273 -28.63 -5.78 26.54
C ALA A 273 -28.28 -6.64 25.32
N THR A 274 -29.29 -7.24 24.72
CA THR A 274 -29.09 -8.15 23.59
C THR A 274 -28.77 -7.38 22.30
N THR A 275 -29.41 -6.22 22.10
CA THR A 275 -29.25 -5.40 20.89
C THR A 275 -29.36 -3.89 21.19
N ASP A 276 -28.64 -3.08 20.47
CA ASP A 276 -28.75 -1.61 20.42
C ASP A 276 -28.47 -1.13 18.99
N THR A 277 -28.85 0.09 18.67
CA THR A 277 -28.61 0.67 17.34
C THR A 277 -27.52 1.72 17.42
N LEU A 278 -26.54 1.61 16.53
CA LEU A 278 -25.49 2.61 16.33
C LEU A 278 -25.74 3.32 15.01
N SER A 279 -25.94 4.64 15.06
CA SER A 279 -26.10 5.48 13.87
C SER A 279 -24.83 6.27 13.60
N LEU A 280 -24.23 6.09 12.43
CA LEU A 280 -23.02 6.78 11.98
C LEU A 280 -23.31 7.70 10.78
N PRO A 281 -22.56 8.79 10.64
CA PRO A 281 -22.67 9.67 9.46
C PRO A 281 -21.93 9.13 8.24
N PHE A 282 -21.39 7.90 8.30
CA PHE A 282 -20.54 7.30 7.29
C PHE A 282 -21.18 6.05 6.69
N ALA A 283 -21.01 5.87 5.39
CA ALA A 283 -21.41 4.63 4.70
C ALA A 283 -20.56 3.45 5.12
N PRO A 284 -21.07 2.20 5.04
CA PRO A 284 -20.31 1.00 5.38
C PRO A 284 -18.95 0.91 4.70
N GLU A 285 -18.88 1.28 3.41
CA GLU A 285 -17.64 1.29 2.64
C GLU A 285 -16.61 2.28 3.22
N SER A 286 -17.08 3.40 3.76
CA SER A 286 -16.21 4.38 4.41
C SER A 286 -15.72 3.88 5.77
N VAL A 287 -16.55 3.20 6.54
CA VAL A 287 -16.15 2.58 7.82
C VAL A 287 -15.09 1.52 7.57
N TYR A 288 -15.27 0.67 6.57
CA TYR A 288 -14.26 -0.30 6.13
C TYR A 288 -12.92 0.36 5.83
N LEU A 289 -12.90 1.44 5.02
CA LEU A 289 -11.67 2.15 4.68
C LEU A 289 -10.99 2.80 5.89
N LEU A 290 -11.76 3.23 6.89
CA LEU A 290 -11.25 3.90 8.08
C LEU A 290 -10.66 2.93 9.12
N THR A 291 -11.12 1.69 9.14
CA THR A 291 -10.69 0.67 10.10
C THR A 291 -9.48 -0.15 9.62
N ARG A 292 -9.11 -0.05 8.35
CA ARG A 292 -8.00 -0.80 7.77
C ARG A 292 -6.67 -0.04 7.82
N ASP A 293 -5.60 -0.79 8.03
CA ASP A 293 -4.25 -0.27 7.94
C ASP A 293 -3.92 0.16 6.50
N ALA A 294 -3.11 1.21 6.39
CA ALA A 294 -2.77 1.78 5.10
C ALA A 294 -2.04 0.80 4.16
N GLU A 295 -1.31 -0.17 4.73
CA GLU A 295 -0.57 -1.19 3.97
C GLU A 295 -1.51 -2.20 3.30
N ASP A 296 -2.66 -2.47 3.92
CA ASP A 296 -3.63 -3.47 3.47
C ASP A 296 -4.59 -2.96 2.39
N LEU A 297 -4.68 -1.65 2.24
CA LEU A 297 -5.54 -1.03 1.24
C LEU A 297 -4.91 -1.02 -0.15
N SER A 298 -5.71 -1.34 -1.16
CA SER A 298 -5.30 -1.18 -2.57
C SER A 298 -5.10 0.29 -2.94
N LEU A 299 -4.45 0.54 -4.09
CA LEU A 299 -4.23 1.89 -4.58
C LEU A 299 -5.55 2.66 -4.78
N THR A 300 -6.59 2.00 -5.29
CA THR A 300 -7.93 2.61 -5.46
C THR A 300 -8.62 2.89 -4.15
N GLN A 301 -8.49 2.00 -3.15
CA GLN A 301 -9.02 2.20 -1.81
C GLN A 301 -8.30 3.34 -1.07
N LEU A 302 -6.98 3.43 -1.18
CA LEU A 302 -6.21 4.55 -0.63
C LEU A 302 -6.60 5.88 -1.27
N TYR A 303 -6.89 5.90 -2.57
CA TYR A 303 -7.39 7.10 -3.24
C TYR A 303 -8.78 7.50 -2.71
N ALA A 304 -9.69 6.52 -2.57
CA ALA A 304 -11.01 6.75 -1.99
C ALA A 304 -10.93 7.24 -0.54
N HIS A 305 -10.08 6.63 0.29
CA HIS A 305 -9.82 7.06 1.66
C HIS A 305 -9.30 8.51 1.71
N ARG A 306 -8.33 8.86 0.85
CA ARG A 306 -7.81 10.22 0.75
C ARG A 306 -8.90 11.24 0.39
N GLN A 307 -9.74 10.93 -0.60
CA GLN A 307 -10.85 11.79 -1.02
C GLN A 307 -11.85 11.99 0.11
N PHE A 308 -12.21 10.92 0.81
CA PHE A 308 -13.11 10.95 1.95
C PHE A 308 -12.57 11.82 3.09
N MET A 309 -11.30 11.65 3.47
CA MET A 309 -10.67 12.47 4.51
C MET A 309 -10.58 13.95 4.13
N GLN A 310 -10.30 14.27 2.87
CA GLN A 310 -10.28 15.66 2.38
C GLN A 310 -11.67 16.33 2.47
N GLN A 311 -12.75 15.60 2.16
CA GLN A 311 -14.12 16.12 2.31
C GLN A 311 -14.45 16.47 3.76
N GLN A 312 -13.84 15.78 4.72
CA GLN A 312 -14.01 16.06 6.16
C GLN A 312 -13.02 17.12 6.70
N GLY A 313 -12.19 17.71 5.84
CA GLY A 313 -11.14 18.64 6.28
C GLY A 313 -10.05 17.99 7.12
N LYS A 314 -9.94 16.67 7.12
CA LYS A 314 -8.94 15.86 7.85
C LYS A 314 -7.87 15.35 6.90
N ARG A 315 -6.73 14.96 7.45
CA ARG A 315 -5.62 14.40 6.70
C ARG A 315 -5.01 13.23 7.46
N SER A 316 -4.89 12.08 6.81
CA SER A 316 -4.17 10.92 7.35
C SER A 316 -2.84 10.79 6.63
N LEU A 317 -1.74 11.17 7.29
CA LEU A 317 -0.40 11.11 6.69
C LEU A 317 0.05 9.69 6.36
N THR A 318 -0.33 8.71 7.19
CA THR A 318 0.02 7.29 6.99
C THR A 318 -0.59 6.75 5.70
N HIS A 319 -1.88 6.97 5.47
CA HIS A 319 -2.57 6.54 4.26
C HIS A 319 -2.08 7.30 3.02
N GLU A 320 -1.77 8.59 3.17
CA GLU A 320 -1.21 9.39 2.08
C GLU A 320 0.20 8.92 1.72
N LEU A 321 1.01 8.55 2.69
CA LEU A 321 2.34 7.98 2.47
C LEU A 321 2.25 6.65 1.71
N ALA A 322 1.42 5.72 2.18
CA ALA A 322 1.20 4.43 1.52
C ALA A 322 0.69 4.59 0.08
N PHE A 323 -0.22 5.55 -0.15
CA PHE A 323 -0.69 5.88 -1.50
C PHE A 323 0.45 6.27 -2.43
N TRP A 324 1.34 7.18 -2.00
CA TRP A 324 2.45 7.64 -2.82
C TRP A 324 3.53 6.57 -3.00
N GLN A 325 3.81 5.75 -1.97
CA GLN A 325 4.73 4.61 -2.07
C GLN A 325 4.25 3.61 -3.13
N LYS A 326 2.97 3.23 -3.10
CA LYS A 326 2.38 2.30 -4.06
C LYS A 326 2.31 2.90 -5.48
N LEU A 327 1.94 4.18 -5.60
CA LEU A 327 1.86 4.86 -6.90
C LEU A 327 3.23 5.08 -7.56
N LEU A 328 4.27 5.34 -6.78
CA LEU A 328 5.63 5.59 -7.27
C LEU A 328 6.49 4.31 -7.34
N SER A 329 6.00 3.17 -6.86
CA SER A 329 6.67 1.87 -6.95
C SER A 329 7.18 1.52 -8.38
N PRO A 330 6.43 1.77 -9.46
CA PRO A 330 6.94 1.58 -10.82
C PRO A 330 8.23 2.35 -11.12
N LEU A 331 8.30 3.60 -10.67
CA LEU A 331 9.50 4.44 -10.87
C LEU A 331 10.68 3.93 -10.03
N SER A 332 10.42 3.43 -8.82
CA SER A 332 11.43 2.82 -7.96
C SER A 332 12.05 1.59 -8.64
N ILE A 333 11.23 0.68 -9.15
CA ILE A 333 11.70 -0.53 -9.85
C ILE A 333 12.57 -0.16 -11.06
N LEU A 334 12.08 0.75 -11.91
CA LEU A 334 12.81 1.16 -13.12
C LEU A 334 14.11 1.90 -12.80
N SER A 335 14.12 2.79 -11.79
CA SER A 335 15.31 3.50 -11.36
C SER A 335 16.40 2.56 -10.86
N LEU A 336 16.02 1.54 -10.06
CA LEU A 336 16.93 0.53 -9.55
C LEU A 336 17.52 -0.34 -10.68
N VAL A 337 16.72 -0.70 -11.69
CA VAL A 337 17.23 -1.42 -12.87
C VAL A 337 18.22 -0.58 -13.68
N ILE A 338 18.02 0.74 -13.79
CA ILE A 338 18.98 1.64 -14.41
C ILE A 338 20.29 1.66 -13.62
N VAL A 339 20.24 1.72 -12.28
CA VAL A 339 21.42 1.60 -11.42
C VAL A 339 22.11 0.26 -11.62
N ALA A 340 21.38 -0.85 -11.71
CA ALA A 340 21.91 -2.17 -12.00
C ALA A 340 22.71 -2.20 -13.30
N CYS A 341 22.15 -1.65 -14.35
CA CYS A 341 22.84 -1.51 -15.63
C CYS A 341 24.13 -0.68 -15.51
N SER A 342 24.09 0.42 -14.74
CA SER A 342 25.27 1.28 -14.53
C SER A 342 26.40 0.54 -13.82
N PHE A 343 26.11 -0.36 -12.89
CA PHE A 343 27.11 -1.17 -12.21
C PHE A 343 27.81 -2.14 -13.17
N VAL A 344 27.06 -2.79 -14.04
CA VAL A 344 27.64 -3.79 -14.97
C VAL A 344 28.46 -3.13 -16.07
N PHE A 345 28.01 -2.03 -16.62
CA PHE A 345 28.76 -1.31 -17.67
C PHE A 345 29.90 -0.46 -17.13
N GLY A 346 29.88 -0.11 -15.83
CA GLY A 346 30.77 0.86 -15.25
C GLY A 346 31.73 0.38 -14.18
N SER A 347 31.52 0.92 -12.98
CA SER A 347 32.46 0.80 -11.86
C SER A 347 32.83 -0.64 -11.49
N LEU A 348 31.92 -1.56 -11.73
CA LEU A 348 32.11 -2.98 -11.39
C LEU A 348 32.43 -3.86 -12.61
N ARG A 349 32.70 -3.29 -13.77
CA ARG A 349 32.95 -4.04 -15.02
C ARG A 349 34.11 -5.04 -14.91
N THR A 350 35.16 -4.69 -14.19
CA THR A 350 36.38 -5.51 -14.02
C THR A 350 36.31 -6.46 -12.82
N HIS A 351 35.28 -6.33 -11.98
CA HIS A 351 35.12 -7.15 -10.78
C HIS A 351 34.38 -8.47 -11.05
N SER A 352 34.57 -9.44 -10.14
CA SER A 352 33.88 -10.73 -10.20
C SER A 352 32.35 -10.56 -10.10
N LEU A 353 31.59 -11.53 -10.65
CA LEU A 353 30.14 -11.55 -10.56
C LEU A 353 29.66 -11.52 -9.10
N GLY A 354 30.35 -12.27 -8.20
CA GLY A 354 30.01 -12.28 -6.79
C GLY A 354 30.05 -10.91 -6.13
N LEU A 355 31.09 -10.12 -6.39
CA LEU A 355 31.17 -8.74 -5.86
C LEU A 355 30.05 -7.85 -6.40
N ARG A 356 29.70 -8.00 -7.69
CA ARG A 356 28.57 -7.25 -8.29
C ARG A 356 27.26 -7.56 -7.59
N ILE A 357 27.01 -8.84 -7.28
CA ILE A 357 25.83 -9.32 -6.55
C ILE A 357 25.79 -8.69 -5.16
N VAL A 358 26.89 -8.75 -4.41
CA VAL A 358 26.97 -8.20 -3.05
C VAL A 358 26.71 -6.68 -3.06
N VAL A 359 27.35 -5.93 -3.97
CA VAL A 359 27.14 -4.48 -4.08
C VAL A 359 25.71 -4.16 -4.48
N ALA A 360 25.12 -4.91 -5.41
CA ALA A 360 23.72 -4.73 -5.81
C ALA A 360 22.76 -4.99 -4.63
N LEU A 361 22.99 -6.06 -3.86
CA LEU A 361 22.19 -6.38 -2.69
C LEU A 361 22.29 -5.29 -1.62
N LEU A 362 23.49 -4.84 -1.31
CA LEU A 362 23.70 -3.75 -0.36
C LEU A 362 23.05 -2.45 -0.82
N PHE A 363 23.14 -2.13 -2.12
CA PHE A 363 22.48 -0.95 -2.67
C PHE A 363 20.96 -1.07 -2.60
N GLY A 364 20.38 -2.24 -2.91
CA GLY A 364 18.93 -2.47 -2.80
C GLY A 364 18.43 -2.34 -1.37
N LEU A 365 19.15 -2.93 -0.40
CA LEU A 365 18.85 -2.79 1.02
C LEU A 365 18.97 -1.33 1.49
N LEU A 366 20.05 -0.64 1.11
CA LEU A 366 20.23 0.78 1.44
C LEU A 366 19.08 1.63 0.86
N PHE A 367 18.67 1.37 -0.36
CA PHE A 367 17.54 2.08 -0.99
C PHE A 367 16.25 1.86 -0.20
N SER A 368 15.94 0.61 0.19
CA SER A 368 14.75 0.30 1.01
C SER A 368 14.79 1.01 2.35
N TYR A 369 15.90 0.95 3.07
CA TYR A 369 16.05 1.65 4.35
C TYR A 369 15.94 3.19 4.22
N ILE A 370 16.44 3.76 3.12
CA ILE A 370 16.26 5.20 2.85
C ILE A 370 14.78 5.50 2.61
N GLN A 371 14.05 4.66 1.89
CA GLN A 371 12.61 4.85 1.67
C GLN A 371 11.84 4.80 3.00
N ASP A 372 12.14 3.84 3.87
CA ASP A 372 11.51 3.70 5.18
C ASP A 372 11.84 4.92 6.07
N LEU A 373 13.11 5.32 6.11
CA LEU A 373 13.56 6.48 6.87
C LEU A 373 12.84 7.77 6.42
N VAL A 374 12.78 8.00 5.11
CA VAL A 374 12.13 9.19 4.54
C VAL A 374 10.62 9.15 4.80
N GLY A 375 10.00 7.96 4.76
CA GLY A 375 8.63 7.73 5.17
C GLY A 375 8.41 8.13 6.64
N PHE A 376 9.23 7.62 7.54
CA PHE A 376 9.19 7.95 8.96
C PHE A 376 9.37 9.46 9.21
N VAL A 377 10.34 10.10 8.55
CA VAL A 377 10.55 11.55 8.65
C VAL A 377 9.31 12.32 8.17
N SER A 378 8.66 11.88 7.08
CA SER A 378 7.41 12.47 6.59
C SER A 378 6.31 12.44 7.65
N LEU A 379 6.12 11.28 8.31
CA LEU A 379 5.12 11.12 9.37
C LEU A 379 5.44 11.96 10.62
N ALA A 380 6.71 12.02 11.01
CA ALA A 380 7.15 12.75 12.21
C ALA A 380 7.12 14.27 12.04
N THR A 381 7.41 14.79 10.86
CA THR A 381 7.54 16.22 10.58
C THR A 381 6.32 16.83 9.90
N GLY A 382 5.42 16.01 9.36
CA GLY A 382 4.27 16.46 8.57
C GLY A 382 4.63 16.96 7.16
N PHE A 383 5.87 16.75 6.69
CA PHE A 383 6.23 17.07 5.32
C PHE A 383 5.43 16.26 4.29
N SER A 384 5.28 16.82 3.10
CA SER A 384 4.51 16.18 2.02
C SER A 384 5.04 14.77 1.71
N PRO A 385 4.24 13.70 1.91
CA PRO A 385 4.64 12.33 1.62
C PRO A 385 5.07 12.14 0.16
N PHE A 386 4.44 12.84 -0.78
CA PHE A 386 4.81 12.80 -2.20
C PHE A 386 6.27 13.17 -2.43
N LEU A 387 6.72 14.32 -1.90
CA LEU A 387 8.10 14.78 -2.09
C LEU A 387 9.11 13.85 -1.43
N MET A 388 8.74 13.34 -0.25
CA MET A 388 9.61 12.46 0.52
C MET A 388 9.81 11.10 -0.19
N VAL A 389 8.76 10.48 -0.68
CA VAL A 389 8.86 9.21 -1.44
C VAL A 389 9.57 9.40 -2.78
N LEU A 390 9.38 10.55 -3.44
CA LEU A 390 9.96 10.83 -4.74
C LEU A 390 11.50 11.06 -4.66
N LEU A 391 12.00 11.59 -3.54
CA LEU A 391 13.40 11.96 -3.35
C LEU A 391 14.37 10.78 -3.59
N PRO A 392 14.27 9.62 -2.91
CA PRO A 392 15.16 8.49 -3.15
C PRO A 392 15.03 7.92 -4.57
N VAL A 393 13.84 7.99 -5.17
CA VAL A 393 13.61 7.52 -6.55
C VAL A 393 14.35 8.41 -7.55
N ILE A 394 14.25 9.73 -7.41
CA ILE A 394 15.00 10.66 -8.28
C ILE A 394 16.50 10.51 -8.04
N ALA A 395 16.94 10.42 -6.78
CA ALA A 395 18.36 10.27 -6.45
C ALA A 395 18.95 9.01 -7.11
N SER A 396 18.26 7.87 -7.05
CA SER A 396 18.70 6.62 -7.68
C SER A 396 18.68 6.71 -9.21
N ALA A 397 17.64 7.32 -9.80
CA ALA A 397 17.55 7.50 -11.24
C ALA A 397 18.66 8.42 -11.79
N VAL A 398 18.92 9.54 -11.10
CA VAL A 398 20.00 10.48 -11.46
C VAL A 398 21.36 9.81 -11.30
N LEU A 399 21.60 9.11 -10.19
CA LEU A 399 22.84 8.36 -9.96
C LEU A 399 23.09 7.35 -11.08
N GLY A 400 22.10 6.50 -11.37
CA GLY A 400 22.19 5.48 -12.42
C GLY A 400 22.41 6.10 -13.80
N GLY A 401 21.67 7.15 -14.14
CA GLY A 401 21.80 7.88 -15.40
C GLY A 401 23.17 8.58 -15.55
N TYR A 402 23.65 9.23 -14.49
CA TYR A 402 24.96 9.86 -14.45
C TYR A 402 26.10 8.85 -14.65
N LEU A 403 26.05 7.73 -13.90
CA LEU A 403 27.04 6.67 -14.01
C LEU A 403 27.04 6.04 -15.41
N LEU A 404 25.88 5.83 -16.02
CA LEU A 404 25.78 5.34 -17.40
C LEU A 404 26.38 6.34 -18.40
N LYS A 405 26.09 7.62 -18.25
CA LYS A 405 26.61 8.68 -19.15
C LYS A 405 28.14 8.77 -19.11
N ARG A 406 28.73 8.58 -17.93
CA ARG A 406 30.21 8.65 -17.76
C ARG A 406 30.95 7.52 -18.48
N GLN A 407 30.26 6.45 -18.88
CA GLN A 407 30.86 5.22 -19.44
C GLN A 407 30.72 5.13 -20.97
N MET A 408 30.16 6.16 -21.58
CA MET A 408 30.08 6.36 -23.03
C MET A 408 31.23 7.18 -23.54
#